data_fbed59cd129f7a7bfc141d3c6b732cfc
#
_entry.id   fbed59cd129f7a7bfc141d3c6b732cfc
#
_cell.length_a   1.000
_cell.length_b   1.000
_cell.length_c   1.000
_cell.angle_alpha   90.00
_cell.angle_beta   90.00
_cell.angle_gamma   90.00
#
_symmetry.space_group_name_H-M   'P 1'
#
loop_
_entity.id
_entity.type
_entity.pdbx_description
1 polymer ?
#
loop_
_entity_poly.entity_id
_entity_poly.type
_entity_poly.pdbx_seq_one_letter_code
_entity_poly.pdbx_strand_id
1 'polypeptide(L)'
;KTDENGTDYWAYGGDFGTEFAENDSNFCANGLIAADRTINPHMHEVKKVYQPIRFQQEYLPFGRLLVTNRYDFINLDHLDIDWFIKADGKIILSGNIGQLDLSPGELKRITINLGGIVPDPGTEYFITIRARTNRELPLLDKGHVVAWEQFELHLDDDEMIRSIPDEPLPVISKTDKGIKVEGDQFSVFFDRKSGHISHYSFKDKEIIADPINDHFWRAPNDNDLGNGMPKRTAVWRTAHDSLQTNLMHAEIRDGFVRIVIKQSFTAIGLNTKSVYKVYGNGIISIDNKYSMADTSLPEIPRIGIKMSLPGDFDEVT
;
A
#
# COMPACT_ATOMS: atom_id res chain seq x y z
N LYS A 1 -19.67 -12.41 -25.68
CA LYS A 1 -20.93 -12.97 -26.16
C LYS A 1 -22.10 -12.10 -25.77
N THR A 2 -23.20 -12.23 -26.48
CA THR A 2 -24.46 -11.55 -26.16
C THR A 2 -25.48 -12.62 -25.73
N ASP A 3 -26.14 -12.41 -24.60
CA ASP A 3 -27.19 -13.32 -24.11
C ASP A 3 -28.51 -13.21 -24.86
N GLU A 4 -29.51 -14.01 -24.46
CA GLU A 4 -30.84 -14.04 -25.09
C GLU A 4 -31.60 -12.71 -24.93
N ASN A 5 -31.21 -11.87 -23.97
CA ASN A 5 -31.80 -10.57 -23.72
C ASN A 5 -31.06 -9.42 -24.40
N GLY A 6 -30.02 -9.74 -25.20
CA GLY A 6 -29.20 -8.74 -25.87
C GLY A 6 -28.12 -8.10 -25.01
N THR A 7 -27.82 -8.66 -23.84
CA THR A 7 -26.78 -8.16 -22.93
C THR A 7 -25.42 -8.78 -23.22
N ASP A 8 -24.41 -7.96 -23.44
CA ASP A 8 -23.04 -8.43 -23.65
C ASP A 8 -22.42 -8.90 -22.33
N TYR A 9 -21.75 -10.04 -22.37
CA TYR A 9 -21.03 -10.60 -21.23
C TYR A 9 -19.71 -11.26 -21.65
N TRP A 10 -18.79 -11.34 -20.70
CA TRP A 10 -17.53 -12.04 -20.86
C TRP A 10 -17.74 -13.54 -20.79
N ALA A 11 -17.43 -14.25 -21.88
CA ALA A 11 -17.66 -15.67 -22.00
C ALA A 11 -16.40 -16.47 -21.61
N TYR A 12 -16.62 -17.60 -20.93
CA TYR A 12 -15.60 -18.58 -20.58
C TYR A 12 -15.45 -19.65 -21.68
N GLY A 13 -14.40 -20.48 -21.55
CA GLY A 13 -14.23 -21.66 -22.41
C GLY A 13 -15.46 -22.57 -22.42
N GLY A 14 -16.10 -22.78 -21.25
CA GLY A 14 -17.33 -23.56 -21.12
C GLY A 14 -18.57 -22.97 -21.81
N ASP A 15 -18.56 -21.67 -22.11
CA ASP A 15 -19.65 -21.02 -22.88
C ASP A 15 -19.56 -21.26 -24.38
N PHE A 16 -18.51 -21.92 -24.87
CA PHE A 16 -18.28 -22.24 -26.26
C PHE A 16 -18.26 -23.76 -26.47
N GLY A 17 -18.87 -24.19 -27.52
CA GLY A 17 -18.92 -25.61 -27.87
C GLY A 17 -20.22 -26.29 -27.46
N THR A 18 -20.21 -27.62 -27.51
CA THR A 18 -21.34 -28.47 -27.17
C THR A 18 -21.16 -29.06 -25.77
N GLU A 19 -22.26 -29.59 -25.20
CA GLU A 19 -22.26 -30.23 -23.86
C GLU A 19 -21.22 -31.36 -23.72
N PHE A 20 -20.76 -31.95 -24.83
CA PHE A 20 -19.79 -33.05 -24.86
C PHE A 20 -18.35 -32.60 -25.20
N ALA A 21 -18.12 -31.31 -25.45
CA ALA A 21 -16.77 -30.83 -25.73
C ALA A 21 -16.01 -30.64 -24.41
N GLU A 22 -14.81 -31.24 -24.35
CA GLU A 22 -13.87 -30.94 -23.25
C GLU A 22 -13.52 -29.45 -23.26
N ASN A 23 -13.65 -28.80 -22.13
CA ASN A 23 -13.30 -27.40 -21.94
C ASN A 23 -12.90 -27.14 -20.48
N ASP A 24 -12.21 -26.04 -20.23
CA ASP A 24 -11.74 -25.66 -18.92
C ASP A 24 -12.81 -24.96 -18.05
N SER A 25 -14.10 -25.14 -18.40
CA SER A 25 -15.23 -24.55 -17.70
C SER A 25 -15.06 -23.03 -17.53
N ASN A 26 -14.96 -22.54 -16.30
CA ASN A 26 -14.82 -21.12 -15.99
C ASN A 26 -13.38 -20.62 -15.99
N PHE A 27 -12.41 -21.41 -16.42
CA PHE A 27 -11.01 -21.00 -16.49
C PHE A 27 -10.81 -20.05 -17.68
N CYS A 28 -10.68 -18.76 -17.42
CA CYS A 28 -10.44 -17.77 -18.48
C CYS A 28 -9.94 -16.44 -17.89
N ALA A 29 -9.57 -15.50 -18.78
CA ALA A 29 -9.20 -14.12 -18.46
C ALA A 29 -8.05 -13.98 -17.44
N ASN A 30 -7.23 -14.99 -17.26
CA ASN A 30 -6.06 -15.01 -16.38
C ASN A 30 -4.76 -14.62 -17.11
N GLY A 31 -4.87 -14.14 -18.34
CA GLY A 31 -3.73 -13.62 -19.13
C GLY A 31 -3.27 -12.24 -18.67
N LEU A 32 -2.09 -11.82 -19.16
CA LEU A 32 -1.54 -10.48 -18.95
C LEU A 32 -2.42 -9.39 -19.61
N ILE A 33 -3.16 -9.78 -20.65
CA ILE A 33 -4.04 -8.91 -21.44
C ILE A 33 -5.41 -9.57 -21.49
N ALA A 34 -6.47 -8.81 -21.25
CA ALA A 34 -7.85 -9.27 -21.35
C ALA A 34 -8.25 -9.51 -22.82
N ALA A 35 -9.41 -10.15 -23.03
CA ALA A 35 -9.91 -10.50 -24.36
C ALA A 35 -10.19 -9.27 -25.25
N ASP A 36 -10.55 -8.14 -24.67
CA ASP A 36 -10.74 -6.84 -25.33
C ASP A 36 -9.44 -6.05 -25.54
N ARG A 37 -8.29 -6.64 -25.23
CA ARG A 37 -6.95 -6.03 -25.30
C ARG A 37 -6.63 -5.03 -24.20
N THR A 38 -7.47 -4.88 -23.18
CA THR A 38 -7.11 -4.10 -21.99
C THR A 38 -5.99 -4.78 -21.21
N ILE A 39 -5.14 -3.95 -20.61
CA ILE A 39 -3.99 -4.42 -19.86
C ILE A 39 -4.41 -4.73 -18.43
N ASN A 40 -4.19 -5.96 -17.99
CA ASN A 40 -4.39 -6.33 -16.59
C ASN A 40 -3.28 -5.75 -15.68
N PRO A 41 -3.55 -5.46 -14.39
CA PRO A 41 -2.60 -4.83 -13.48
C PRO A 41 -1.24 -5.53 -13.41
N HIS A 42 -1.18 -6.84 -13.45
CA HIS A 42 0.06 -7.62 -13.41
C HIS A 42 0.95 -7.46 -14.66
N MET A 43 0.40 -6.96 -15.79
CA MET A 43 1.21 -6.62 -16.96
C MET A 43 2.16 -5.44 -16.68
N HIS A 44 1.77 -4.51 -15.82
CA HIS A 44 2.66 -3.41 -15.40
C HIS A 44 3.87 -3.94 -14.63
N GLU A 45 3.68 -4.95 -13.79
CA GLU A 45 4.78 -5.63 -13.09
C GLU A 45 5.68 -6.39 -14.06
N VAL A 46 5.10 -7.10 -15.02
CA VAL A 46 5.87 -7.76 -16.09
C VAL A 46 6.74 -6.74 -16.84
N LYS A 47 6.16 -5.59 -17.24
CA LYS A 47 6.93 -4.51 -17.87
C LYS A 47 8.09 -4.04 -16.99
N LYS A 48 7.87 -3.90 -15.69
CA LYS A 48 8.90 -3.49 -14.73
C LYS A 48 10.02 -4.50 -14.61
N VAL A 49 9.70 -5.78 -14.45
CA VAL A 49 10.69 -6.87 -14.27
C VAL A 49 11.52 -7.09 -15.53
N TYR A 50 10.91 -6.99 -16.71
CA TYR A 50 11.57 -7.23 -18.01
C TYR A 50 12.20 -5.98 -18.62
N GLN A 51 12.21 -4.83 -17.95
CA GLN A 51 12.82 -3.63 -18.49
C GLN A 51 14.31 -3.84 -18.83
N PRO A 52 14.76 -3.34 -19.99
CA PRO A 52 16.11 -3.63 -20.50
C PRO A 52 17.19 -2.71 -19.93
N ILE A 53 16.84 -1.82 -19.01
CA ILE A 53 17.77 -0.90 -18.36
C ILE A 53 17.58 -1.05 -16.85
N ARG A 54 18.68 -1.14 -16.13
CA ARG A 54 18.67 -1.16 -14.68
C ARG A 54 19.22 0.16 -14.14
N PHE A 55 18.44 0.81 -13.28
CA PHE A 55 18.90 1.92 -12.46
C PHE A 55 19.15 1.41 -11.04
N GLN A 56 20.26 1.83 -10.45
CA GLN A 56 20.65 1.46 -9.08
C GLN A 56 21.17 2.70 -8.35
N GLN A 57 20.82 2.85 -7.09
CA GLN A 57 21.45 3.85 -6.25
C GLN A 57 22.90 3.43 -5.93
N GLU A 58 23.84 4.36 -6.06
CA GLU A 58 25.21 4.21 -5.59
C GLU A 58 25.41 5.03 -4.32
N TYR A 59 25.11 6.32 -4.39
CA TYR A 59 25.10 7.23 -3.23
C TYR A 59 24.09 8.35 -3.48
N LEU A 60 22.87 8.08 -3.10
CA LEU A 60 21.72 8.92 -3.47
C LEU A 60 21.73 10.34 -2.88
N PRO A 61 22.23 10.60 -1.62
CA PRO A 61 22.34 11.95 -1.10
C PRO A 61 23.17 12.90 -1.98
N PHE A 62 24.10 12.36 -2.78
CA PHE A 62 24.86 13.12 -3.77
C PHE A 62 24.37 12.93 -5.21
N GLY A 63 23.15 12.40 -5.38
CA GLY A 63 22.54 12.16 -6.69
C GLY A 63 23.28 11.11 -7.55
N ARG A 64 24.11 10.24 -6.94
CA ARG A 64 24.90 9.25 -7.70
C ARG A 64 24.10 7.99 -7.93
N LEU A 65 24.03 7.62 -9.20
CA LEU A 65 23.28 6.45 -9.67
C LEU A 65 24.13 5.67 -10.68
N LEU A 66 23.84 4.40 -10.79
CA LEU A 66 24.38 3.51 -11.80
C LEU A 66 23.30 3.17 -12.82
N VAL A 67 23.65 3.26 -14.09
CA VAL A 67 22.80 2.84 -15.21
C VAL A 67 23.49 1.66 -15.90
N THR A 68 22.80 0.54 -16.01
CA THR A 68 23.29 -0.65 -16.71
C THR A 68 22.43 -0.91 -17.95
N ASN A 69 23.09 -1.05 -19.10
CA ASN A 69 22.45 -1.53 -20.30
C ASN A 69 22.31 -3.06 -20.23
N ARG A 70 21.07 -3.55 -20.19
CA ARG A 70 20.73 -4.97 -20.15
C ARG A 70 20.24 -5.51 -21.49
N TYR A 71 20.31 -4.70 -22.56
CA TYR A 71 20.16 -5.23 -23.91
C TYR A 71 21.33 -6.12 -24.26
N ASP A 72 21.11 -7.10 -25.13
CA ASP A 72 22.15 -8.00 -25.61
C ASP A 72 22.89 -7.46 -26.85
N PHE A 73 22.21 -6.61 -27.66
CA PHE A 73 22.71 -6.27 -29.00
C PHE A 73 22.69 -4.78 -29.34
N ILE A 74 22.01 -3.93 -28.57
CA ILE A 74 21.84 -2.51 -28.91
C ILE A 74 22.33 -1.57 -27.83
N ASN A 75 22.87 -0.43 -28.27
CA ASN A 75 23.29 0.68 -27.43
C ASN A 75 22.08 1.47 -26.93
N LEU A 76 22.27 2.30 -25.88
CA LEU A 76 21.21 3.16 -25.32
C LEU A 76 21.01 4.49 -26.07
N ASP A 77 21.66 4.74 -27.21
CA ASP A 77 21.61 5.99 -27.96
C ASP A 77 20.21 6.36 -28.51
N HIS A 78 19.31 5.37 -28.55
CA HIS A 78 17.92 5.55 -28.96
C HIS A 78 16.99 6.01 -27.84
N LEU A 79 17.54 6.29 -26.63
CA LEU A 79 16.80 6.68 -25.44
C LEU A 79 17.34 7.99 -24.87
N ASP A 80 16.43 8.78 -24.30
CA ASP A 80 16.74 9.90 -23.42
C ASP A 80 16.46 9.51 -21.98
N ILE A 81 17.39 9.85 -21.09
CA ILE A 81 17.22 9.67 -19.64
C ILE A 81 16.78 10.98 -19.02
N ASP A 82 15.61 11.00 -18.41
CA ASP A 82 15.11 12.11 -17.61
C ASP A 82 14.83 11.68 -16.17
N TRP A 83 14.66 12.65 -15.31
CA TRP A 83 14.35 12.44 -13.91
C TRP A 83 13.51 13.57 -13.35
N PHE A 84 12.80 13.29 -12.27
CA PHE A 84 12.10 14.28 -11.46
C PHE A 84 12.06 13.85 -9.99
N ILE A 85 11.97 14.86 -9.11
CA ILE A 85 11.80 14.67 -7.67
C ILE A 85 10.41 15.11 -7.27
N LYS A 86 9.76 14.29 -6.48
CA LYS A 86 8.48 14.61 -5.85
C LYS A 86 8.69 14.82 -4.35
N ALA A 87 7.97 15.80 -3.81
CA ALA A 87 7.74 16.02 -2.39
C ALA A 87 6.24 15.81 -2.14
N ASP A 88 5.87 14.83 -1.31
CA ASP A 88 4.46 14.43 -1.06
C ASP A 88 3.63 14.35 -2.35
N GLY A 89 4.16 13.65 -3.35
CA GLY A 89 3.49 13.43 -4.63
C GLY A 89 3.60 14.59 -5.65
N LYS A 90 4.02 15.80 -5.26
CA LYS A 90 4.17 16.97 -6.15
C LYS A 90 5.58 17.08 -6.71
N ILE A 91 5.72 17.29 -8.02
CA ILE A 91 7.03 17.49 -8.65
C ILE A 91 7.57 18.84 -8.22
N ILE A 92 8.77 18.84 -7.60
CA ILE A 92 9.48 20.04 -7.15
C ILE A 92 10.74 20.35 -7.97
N LEU A 93 11.33 19.33 -8.57
CA LEU A 93 12.54 19.48 -9.38
C LEU A 93 12.52 18.43 -10.50
N SER A 94 13.06 18.78 -11.66
CA SER A 94 13.19 17.84 -12.77
C SER A 94 14.39 18.21 -13.65
N GLY A 95 14.89 17.23 -14.39
CA GLY A 95 16.00 17.45 -15.30
C GLY A 95 16.11 16.34 -16.35
N ASN A 96 17.04 16.58 -17.27
CA ASN A 96 17.35 15.66 -18.35
C ASN A 96 18.85 15.39 -18.37
N ILE A 97 19.23 14.11 -18.46
CA ILE A 97 20.62 13.66 -18.62
C ILE A 97 20.94 13.52 -20.11
N GLY A 98 19.91 13.34 -20.93
CA GLY A 98 20.04 13.10 -22.37
C GLY A 98 20.36 11.66 -22.71
N GLN A 99 20.99 11.48 -23.85
CA GLN A 99 21.41 10.19 -24.38
C GLN A 99 22.62 9.66 -23.61
N LEU A 100 22.66 8.35 -23.42
CA LEU A 100 23.85 7.66 -22.92
C LEU A 100 24.40 6.76 -24.02
N ASP A 101 25.65 7.02 -24.39
CA ASP A 101 26.43 6.05 -25.17
C ASP A 101 26.89 4.97 -24.21
N LEU A 102 26.19 3.83 -24.24
CA LEU A 102 26.41 2.70 -23.36
C LEU A 102 26.10 1.41 -24.10
N SER A 103 27.15 0.64 -24.36
CA SER A 103 27.06 -0.64 -25.10
C SER A 103 26.36 -1.73 -24.29
N PRO A 104 25.91 -2.83 -24.93
CA PRO A 104 25.32 -3.98 -24.23
C PRO A 104 26.20 -4.48 -23.09
N GLY A 105 25.58 -4.68 -21.91
CA GLY A 105 26.24 -5.17 -20.70
C GLY A 105 27.09 -4.13 -19.95
N GLU A 106 27.31 -2.94 -20.52
CA GLU A 106 28.08 -1.90 -19.85
C GLU A 106 27.30 -1.20 -18.73
N LEU A 107 28.05 -0.62 -17.80
CA LEU A 107 27.57 0.15 -16.67
C LEU A 107 28.20 1.55 -16.70
N LYS A 108 27.39 2.57 -16.46
CA LYS A 108 27.84 3.97 -16.38
C LYS A 108 27.30 4.65 -15.12
N ARG A 109 28.20 5.36 -14.43
CA ARG A 109 27.78 6.25 -13.34
C ARG A 109 27.23 7.54 -13.93
N ILE A 110 26.09 7.99 -13.41
CA ILE A 110 25.51 9.30 -13.66
C ILE A 110 25.39 10.05 -12.34
N THR A 111 25.39 11.39 -12.42
CA THR A 111 25.16 12.24 -11.26
C THR A 111 24.05 13.23 -11.57
N ILE A 112 23.03 13.24 -10.72
CA ILE A 112 21.90 14.16 -10.75
C ILE A 112 22.20 15.27 -9.77
N ASN A 113 22.05 16.52 -10.19
CA ASN A 113 22.20 17.65 -9.30
C ASN A 113 20.93 17.83 -8.46
N LEU A 114 21.02 17.46 -7.19
CA LEU A 114 19.94 17.60 -6.20
C LEU A 114 19.98 18.97 -5.50
N GLY A 115 20.90 19.86 -5.89
CA GLY A 115 21.14 21.12 -5.21
C GLY A 115 19.91 22.02 -5.12
N GLY A 116 19.76 22.67 -3.96
CA GLY A 116 18.70 23.64 -3.68
C GLY A 116 17.43 23.08 -3.10
N ILE A 117 17.33 21.76 -2.83
CA ILE A 117 16.23 21.23 -2.04
C ILE A 117 16.52 21.51 -0.57
N VAL A 118 15.66 22.30 0.04
CA VAL A 118 15.61 22.49 1.49
C VAL A 118 14.51 21.55 1.98
N PRO A 119 14.86 20.50 2.75
CA PRO A 119 13.86 19.54 3.20
C PRO A 119 12.88 20.18 4.17
N ASP A 120 11.59 19.94 3.95
CA ASP A 120 10.55 20.26 4.91
C ASP A 120 10.37 19.08 5.88
N PRO A 121 10.34 19.30 7.20
CA PRO A 121 10.13 18.23 8.16
C PRO A 121 8.85 17.45 7.90
N GLY A 122 8.95 16.11 7.88
CA GLY A 122 7.81 15.21 7.68
C GLY A 122 7.34 15.05 6.23
N THR A 123 8.06 15.62 5.27
CA THR A 123 7.78 15.46 3.83
C THR A 123 8.54 14.26 3.27
N GLU A 124 7.87 13.42 2.50
CA GLU A 124 8.48 12.29 1.79
C GLU A 124 9.01 12.74 0.42
N TYR A 125 10.27 12.44 0.16
CA TYR A 125 10.92 12.79 -1.11
C TYR A 125 11.26 11.54 -1.91
N PHE A 126 10.85 11.52 -3.18
CA PHE A 126 11.17 10.45 -4.12
C PHE A 126 11.78 10.99 -5.40
N ILE A 127 12.87 10.39 -5.84
CA ILE A 127 13.41 10.61 -7.19
C ILE A 127 12.95 9.49 -8.11
N THR A 128 12.36 9.87 -9.25
CA THR A 128 12.02 8.95 -10.33
C THR A 128 12.90 9.22 -11.53
N ILE A 129 13.50 8.16 -12.09
CA ILE A 129 14.35 8.21 -13.28
C ILE A 129 13.66 7.39 -14.36
N ARG A 130 13.68 7.90 -15.61
CA ARG A 130 13.05 7.22 -16.74
C ARG A 130 13.97 7.20 -17.93
N ALA A 131 13.92 6.11 -18.69
CA ALA A 131 14.47 6.03 -20.04
C ALA A 131 13.32 6.05 -21.04
N ARG A 132 13.32 7.01 -21.96
CA ARG A 132 12.26 7.18 -22.96
C ARG A 132 12.83 7.16 -24.36
N THR A 133 12.07 6.59 -25.31
CA THR A 133 12.44 6.66 -26.73
C THR A 133 12.59 8.12 -27.18
N ASN A 134 13.71 8.43 -27.85
CA ASN A 134 13.98 9.78 -28.38
C ASN A 134 13.52 9.95 -29.83
N ARG A 135 13.08 8.88 -30.48
CA ARG A 135 12.55 8.82 -31.85
C ARG A 135 11.47 7.74 -31.96
N GLU A 136 10.73 7.79 -33.03
CA GLU A 136 9.83 6.68 -33.41
C GLU A 136 10.64 5.39 -33.64
N LEU A 137 10.15 4.30 -33.07
CA LEU A 137 10.69 2.94 -33.23
C LEU A 137 9.56 2.01 -33.68
N PRO A 138 9.85 0.86 -34.28
CA PRO A 138 8.82 -0.12 -34.58
C PRO A 138 7.98 -0.44 -33.33
N LEU A 139 6.67 -0.19 -33.40
CA LEU A 139 5.68 -0.40 -32.32
C LEU A 139 5.82 0.48 -31.07
N LEU A 140 6.71 1.47 -31.08
CA LEU A 140 6.90 2.38 -29.93
C LEU A 140 6.96 3.83 -30.44
N ASP A 141 6.08 4.66 -29.91
CA ASP A 141 6.08 6.09 -30.18
C ASP A 141 7.28 6.79 -29.51
N LYS A 142 7.67 7.93 -30.06
CA LYS A 142 8.63 8.81 -29.39
C LYS A 142 8.11 9.22 -28.02
N GLY A 143 8.97 9.16 -27.00
CA GLY A 143 8.62 9.46 -25.61
C GLY A 143 8.07 8.28 -24.82
N HIS A 144 7.95 7.09 -25.42
CA HIS A 144 7.53 5.89 -24.70
C HIS A 144 8.52 5.55 -23.59
N VAL A 145 8.01 5.32 -22.36
CA VAL A 145 8.84 4.91 -21.22
C VAL A 145 9.19 3.42 -21.34
N VAL A 146 10.46 3.16 -21.61
CA VAL A 146 11.02 1.79 -21.76
C VAL A 146 11.41 1.21 -20.41
N ALA A 147 11.99 2.05 -19.54
CA ALA A 147 12.42 1.66 -18.20
C ALA A 147 12.28 2.83 -17.22
N TRP A 148 12.05 2.53 -15.98
CA TRP A 148 11.99 3.52 -14.90
C TRP A 148 12.39 2.92 -13.55
N GLU A 149 12.83 3.79 -12.63
CA GLU A 149 13.08 3.43 -11.24
C GLU A 149 12.74 4.59 -10.33
N GLN A 150 12.33 4.28 -9.11
CA GLN A 150 12.05 5.26 -8.08
C GLN A 150 12.83 4.91 -6.82
N PHE A 151 13.45 5.91 -6.22
CA PHE A 151 14.18 5.79 -4.97
C PHE A 151 13.69 6.83 -3.98
N GLU A 152 13.56 6.44 -2.74
CA GLU A 152 13.32 7.37 -1.66
C GLU A 152 14.59 8.17 -1.37
N LEU A 153 14.43 9.50 -1.26
CA LEU A 153 15.50 10.43 -0.92
C LEU A 153 15.42 10.77 0.56
N HIS A 154 16.31 10.18 1.34
CA HIS A 154 16.50 10.59 2.73
C HIS A 154 17.36 11.85 2.76
N LEU A 155 16.74 13.02 2.81
CA LEU A 155 17.43 14.32 2.77
C LEU A 155 17.82 14.83 4.17
N ASP A 156 17.20 14.27 5.22
CA ASP A 156 17.55 14.54 6.60
C ASP A 156 18.16 13.29 7.25
N ASP A 157 19.29 13.46 7.94
CA ASP A 157 19.97 12.39 8.71
C ASP A 157 19.26 12.06 10.04
N ASP A 158 18.30 12.87 10.46
CA ASP A 158 17.49 12.56 11.64
C ASP A 158 16.32 11.65 11.25
N GLU A 159 16.21 10.52 11.95
CA GLU A 159 14.99 9.71 11.96
C GLU A 159 13.79 10.65 11.94
N MET A 160 12.93 10.51 10.92
CA MET A 160 11.71 11.29 10.79
C MET A 160 10.78 11.05 12.01
N ILE A 161 11.19 11.55 13.15
CA ILE A 161 10.25 12.02 14.11
C ILE A 161 9.65 13.24 13.40
N ARG A 162 8.53 13.03 12.70
CA ARG A 162 7.65 14.14 12.35
C ARG A 162 7.66 15.01 13.57
N SER A 163 8.19 16.22 13.46
CA SER A 163 8.13 17.16 14.57
C SER A 163 6.67 17.36 14.84
N ILE A 164 6.16 16.58 15.79
CA ILE A 164 4.79 16.73 16.23
C ILE A 164 4.80 18.11 16.86
N PRO A 165 3.99 19.05 16.35
CA PRO A 165 3.97 20.39 16.87
C PRO A 165 3.90 20.32 18.40
N ASP A 166 4.47 21.30 19.08
CA ASP A 166 4.43 21.44 20.54
C ASP A 166 2.97 21.77 20.95
N GLU A 167 2.10 20.77 20.74
CA GLU A 167 0.66 20.86 20.96
C GLU A 167 0.32 20.46 22.39
N PRO A 168 -0.72 21.06 22.99
CA PRO A 168 -1.15 20.69 24.32
C PRO A 168 -1.42 19.18 24.42
N LEU A 169 -0.95 18.56 25.48
CA LEU A 169 -1.22 17.14 25.74
C LEU A 169 -2.71 16.87 25.82
N PRO A 170 -3.21 15.80 25.18
CA PRO A 170 -4.61 15.45 25.27
C PRO A 170 -5.03 15.07 26.71
N VAL A 171 -6.28 15.28 27.03
CA VAL A 171 -6.89 14.92 28.31
C VAL A 171 -7.43 13.50 28.26
N ILE A 172 -7.17 12.72 29.31
CA ILE A 172 -7.71 11.35 29.47
C ILE A 172 -8.88 11.36 30.44
N SER A 173 -10.01 10.80 30.02
CA SER A 173 -11.16 10.49 30.86
C SER A 173 -11.43 8.98 30.88
N LYS A 174 -11.47 8.37 32.05
CA LYS A 174 -11.70 6.93 32.23
C LYS A 174 -13.08 6.69 32.84
N THR A 175 -13.83 5.82 32.22
CA THR A 175 -15.18 5.41 32.67
C THR A 175 -15.30 3.88 32.68
N ASP A 176 -16.41 3.38 33.21
CA ASP A 176 -16.74 1.94 33.11
C ASP A 176 -16.95 1.49 31.66
N LYS A 177 -17.35 2.41 30.77
CA LYS A 177 -17.56 2.12 29.34
C LYS A 177 -16.28 2.11 28.52
N GLY A 178 -15.23 2.85 28.96
CA GLY A 178 -13.98 2.91 28.20
C GLY A 178 -13.10 4.09 28.56
N ILE A 179 -12.21 4.43 27.64
CA ILE A 179 -11.26 5.51 27.76
C ILE A 179 -11.53 6.54 26.65
N LYS A 180 -11.75 7.78 27.06
CA LYS A 180 -11.85 8.92 26.15
C LYS A 180 -10.55 9.72 26.20
N VAL A 181 -10.05 10.12 25.04
CA VAL A 181 -8.93 11.04 24.90
C VAL A 181 -9.40 12.22 24.06
N GLU A 182 -9.19 13.43 24.59
CA GLU A 182 -9.65 14.68 23.99
C GLU A 182 -8.52 15.67 23.86
N GLY A 183 -8.41 16.31 22.71
CA GLY A 183 -7.62 17.52 22.46
C GLY A 183 -8.54 18.66 22.02
N ASP A 184 -7.94 19.79 21.64
CA ASP A 184 -8.70 21.01 21.28
C ASP A 184 -9.65 20.79 20.10
N GLN A 185 -9.29 19.96 19.15
CA GLN A 185 -10.03 19.76 17.89
C GLN A 185 -10.47 18.32 17.66
N PHE A 186 -10.20 17.39 18.58
CA PHE A 186 -10.53 16.00 18.38
C PHE A 186 -10.99 15.30 19.65
N SER A 187 -11.71 14.22 19.45
CA SER A 187 -12.11 13.29 20.50
C SER A 187 -12.06 11.86 19.98
N VAL A 188 -11.43 10.98 20.73
CA VAL A 188 -11.39 9.54 20.42
C VAL A 188 -11.83 8.74 21.63
N PHE A 189 -12.65 7.71 21.38
CA PHE A 189 -13.15 6.83 22.43
C PHE A 189 -12.79 5.37 22.17
N PHE A 190 -12.15 4.76 23.16
CA PHE A 190 -11.79 3.35 23.19
C PHE A 190 -12.79 2.59 24.04
N ASP A 191 -13.62 1.76 23.41
CA ASP A 191 -14.62 0.96 24.08
C ASP A 191 -14.00 -0.14 24.94
N ARG A 192 -14.42 -0.26 26.19
CA ARG A 192 -13.81 -1.23 27.15
C ARG A 192 -14.09 -2.68 26.78
N LYS A 193 -15.25 -2.97 26.21
CA LYS A 193 -15.67 -4.33 25.91
C LYS A 193 -14.93 -4.88 24.71
N SER A 194 -14.89 -4.10 23.64
CA SER A 194 -14.21 -4.49 22.40
C SER A 194 -12.73 -4.17 22.37
N GLY A 195 -12.27 -3.18 23.17
CA GLY A 195 -10.91 -2.67 23.09
C GLY A 195 -10.62 -1.86 21.82
N HIS A 196 -11.63 -1.54 21.02
CA HIS A 196 -11.46 -0.83 19.76
C HIS A 196 -11.79 0.65 19.87
N ILE A 197 -11.25 1.43 18.95
CA ILE A 197 -11.73 2.81 18.73
C ILE A 197 -13.16 2.71 18.17
N SER A 198 -14.14 3.20 18.93
CA SER A 198 -15.54 3.18 18.54
C SER A 198 -16.08 4.54 18.11
N HIS A 199 -15.38 5.62 18.46
CA HIS A 199 -15.67 6.97 17.99
C HIS A 199 -14.37 7.72 17.77
N TYR A 200 -14.28 8.46 16.69
CA TYR A 200 -13.21 9.37 16.40
C TYR A 200 -13.77 10.58 15.64
N SER A 201 -13.75 11.73 16.28
CA SER A 201 -14.16 12.99 15.66
C SER A 201 -13.01 13.97 15.58
N PHE A 202 -12.99 14.77 14.52
CA PHE A 202 -12.04 15.83 14.30
C PHE A 202 -12.76 17.07 13.75
N LYS A 203 -12.59 18.22 14.41
CA LYS A 203 -13.29 19.48 14.10
C LYS A 203 -14.81 19.28 14.01
N ASP A 204 -15.38 18.64 15.04
CA ASP A 204 -16.79 18.32 15.16
C ASP A 204 -17.36 17.38 14.08
N LYS A 205 -16.51 16.80 13.22
CA LYS A 205 -16.88 15.83 12.21
C LYS A 205 -16.49 14.43 12.65
N GLU A 206 -17.44 13.49 12.60
CA GLU A 206 -17.12 12.06 12.82
C GLU A 206 -16.28 11.53 11.66
N ILE A 207 -15.17 10.89 11.98
CA ILE A 207 -14.19 10.36 10.99
C ILE A 207 -14.45 8.89 10.68
N ILE A 208 -15.03 8.14 11.63
CA ILE A 208 -15.32 6.71 11.46
C ILE A 208 -16.82 6.46 11.59
N ALA A 209 -17.37 5.64 10.69
CA ALA A 209 -18.78 5.23 10.73
C ALA A 209 -19.02 4.01 11.63
N ASP A 210 -18.03 3.13 11.73
CA ASP A 210 -18.04 1.91 12.54
C ASP A 210 -16.76 1.80 13.36
N PRO A 211 -16.76 1.03 14.46
CA PRO A 211 -15.54 0.75 15.23
C PRO A 211 -14.43 0.18 14.38
N ILE A 212 -13.19 0.61 14.64
CA ILE A 212 -12.00 0.08 13.98
C ILE A 212 -11.71 -1.31 14.53
N ASN A 213 -11.68 -2.33 13.65
CA ASN A 213 -11.57 -3.73 14.05
C ASN A 213 -10.40 -4.44 13.38
N ASP A 214 -9.81 -5.43 14.07
CA ASP A 214 -8.93 -6.41 13.43
C ASP A 214 -9.71 -7.22 12.39
N HIS A 215 -9.06 -7.51 11.27
CA HIS A 215 -9.71 -8.16 10.15
C HIS A 215 -8.82 -9.24 9.54
N PHE A 216 -9.31 -10.48 9.52
CA PHE A 216 -8.57 -11.67 9.09
C PHE A 216 -9.14 -12.31 7.81
N TRP A 217 -10.14 -11.69 7.20
CA TRP A 217 -10.83 -12.21 6.04
C TRP A 217 -10.73 -11.29 4.83
N ARG A 218 -10.76 -11.88 3.64
CA ARG A 218 -10.92 -11.15 2.37
C ARG A 218 -11.98 -11.83 1.50
N ALA A 219 -12.52 -11.12 0.53
CA ALA A 219 -13.37 -11.71 -0.48
C ALA A 219 -12.59 -12.77 -1.26
N PRO A 220 -13.15 -13.99 -1.43
CA PRO A 220 -12.53 -15.02 -2.24
C PRO A 220 -12.54 -14.63 -3.71
N ASN A 221 -11.48 -14.95 -4.43
CA ASN A 221 -11.44 -14.96 -5.87
C ASN A 221 -11.70 -16.38 -6.44
N ASP A 222 -11.68 -16.53 -7.77
CA ASP A 222 -11.96 -17.83 -8.41
C ASP A 222 -10.97 -18.92 -8.01
N ASN A 223 -9.68 -18.59 -7.85
CA ASN A 223 -8.67 -19.53 -7.38
C ASN A 223 -8.95 -19.98 -5.94
N ASP A 224 -9.40 -19.06 -5.09
CA ASP A 224 -9.80 -19.39 -3.73
C ASP A 224 -11.01 -20.32 -3.68
N LEU A 225 -11.99 -20.09 -4.56
CA LEU A 225 -13.16 -20.95 -4.72
C LEU A 225 -12.73 -22.33 -5.22
N GLY A 226 -11.89 -22.38 -6.25
CA GLY A 226 -11.38 -23.62 -6.85
C GLY A 226 -10.56 -24.48 -5.88
N ASN A 227 -9.76 -23.86 -4.98
CA ASN A 227 -8.96 -24.59 -3.99
C ASN A 227 -9.67 -24.81 -2.66
N GLY A 228 -10.94 -24.38 -2.52
CA GLY A 228 -11.75 -24.58 -1.33
C GLY A 228 -11.38 -23.68 -0.13
N MET A 229 -10.64 -22.57 -0.37
CA MET A 229 -10.23 -21.63 0.69
C MET A 229 -11.39 -21.19 1.59
N PRO A 230 -12.58 -20.81 1.09
CA PRO A 230 -13.67 -20.34 1.96
C PRO A 230 -14.13 -21.35 3.00
N LYS A 231 -14.01 -22.64 2.71
CA LYS A 231 -14.33 -23.73 3.67
C LYS A 231 -13.15 -24.01 4.59
N ARG A 232 -11.95 -24.16 4.02
CA ARG A 232 -10.74 -24.52 4.76
C ARG A 232 -10.34 -23.44 5.77
N THR A 233 -10.49 -22.18 5.42
CA THR A 233 -10.09 -21.04 6.25
C THR A 233 -11.26 -20.33 6.95
N ALA A 234 -12.45 -20.95 6.99
CA ALA A 234 -13.68 -20.36 7.54
C ALA A 234 -13.53 -19.82 8.97
N VAL A 235 -12.66 -20.43 9.78
CA VAL A 235 -12.38 -20.02 11.16
C VAL A 235 -11.94 -18.55 11.26
N TRP A 236 -11.25 -18.03 10.23
CA TRP A 236 -10.80 -16.65 10.20
C TRP A 236 -11.93 -15.65 9.92
N ARG A 237 -12.99 -16.09 9.24
CA ARG A 237 -14.13 -15.24 8.90
C ARG A 237 -14.93 -14.84 10.15
N THR A 238 -15.00 -15.72 11.14
CA THR A 238 -15.74 -15.53 12.37
C THR A 238 -14.85 -15.34 13.60
N ALA A 239 -13.54 -15.20 13.39
CA ALA A 239 -12.57 -15.05 14.48
C ALA A 239 -12.92 -13.91 15.44
N HIS A 240 -13.45 -12.81 14.89
CA HIS A 240 -13.83 -11.63 15.66
C HIS A 240 -14.94 -11.90 16.70
N ASP A 241 -15.81 -12.87 16.48
CA ASP A 241 -16.90 -13.20 17.39
C ASP A 241 -16.39 -13.74 18.73
N SER A 242 -15.14 -14.20 18.78
CA SER A 242 -14.49 -14.74 19.98
C SER A 242 -13.56 -13.76 20.70
N LEU A 243 -13.61 -12.48 20.32
CA LEU A 243 -12.78 -11.41 20.88
C LEU A 243 -13.07 -11.19 22.37
N GLN A 244 -12.01 -11.12 23.16
CA GLN A 244 -12.04 -10.74 24.57
C GLN A 244 -10.96 -9.69 24.84
N THR A 245 -11.33 -8.61 25.50
CA THR A 245 -10.37 -7.58 25.94
C THR A 245 -9.88 -7.93 27.36
N ASN A 246 -8.59 -8.24 27.44
CA ASN A 246 -7.96 -8.71 28.68
C ASN A 246 -7.34 -7.58 29.49
N LEU A 247 -6.88 -6.53 28.80
CA LEU A 247 -6.25 -5.35 29.41
C LEU A 247 -6.55 -4.12 28.57
N MET A 248 -6.89 -3.02 29.26
CA MET A 248 -6.90 -1.68 28.70
C MET A 248 -6.30 -0.70 29.71
N HIS A 249 -5.20 -0.08 29.34
CA HIS A 249 -4.47 0.85 30.20
C HIS A 249 -4.10 2.11 29.41
N ALA A 250 -4.28 3.29 30.03
CA ALA A 250 -3.87 4.55 29.46
C ALA A 250 -3.02 5.34 30.43
N GLU A 251 -1.97 5.96 29.92
CA GLU A 251 -1.02 6.81 30.65
C GLU A 251 -0.58 7.99 29.77
N ILE A 252 -0.21 9.09 30.39
CA ILE A 252 0.40 10.23 29.71
C ILE A 252 1.91 9.94 29.61
N ARG A 253 2.48 10.19 28.46
CA ARG A 253 3.91 10.16 28.14
C ARG A 253 4.33 11.50 27.55
N ASP A 254 5.65 11.67 27.35
CA ASP A 254 6.19 12.89 26.75
C ASP A 254 5.63 13.09 25.33
N GLY A 255 4.78 14.08 25.18
CA GLY A 255 4.19 14.48 23.87
C GLY A 255 2.95 13.71 23.43
N PHE A 256 2.48 12.65 24.13
CA PHE A 256 1.29 11.89 23.72
C PHE A 256 0.61 11.13 24.88
N VAL A 257 -0.63 10.71 24.63
CA VAL A 257 -1.32 9.72 25.45
C VAL A 257 -1.05 8.32 24.87
N ARG A 258 -0.48 7.45 25.71
CA ARG A 258 -0.22 6.05 25.36
C ARG A 258 -1.34 5.15 25.88
N ILE A 259 -1.95 4.36 25.00
CA ILE A 259 -2.96 3.36 25.37
C ILE A 259 -2.45 1.98 24.96
N VAL A 260 -2.48 1.04 25.91
CA VAL A 260 -2.11 -0.36 25.68
C VAL A 260 -3.35 -1.21 25.84
N ILE A 261 -3.66 -1.99 24.82
CA ILE A 261 -4.77 -2.93 24.81
C ILE A 261 -4.22 -4.32 24.53
N LYS A 262 -4.64 -5.29 25.35
CA LYS A 262 -4.35 -6.71 25.10
C LYS A 262 -5.67 -7.44 24.93
N GLN A 263 -5.76 -8.23 23.88
CA GLN A 263 -6.95 -8.98 23.52
C GLN A 263 -6.57 -10.42 23.17
N SER A 264 -7.57 -11.29 23.25
CA SER A 264 -7.47 -12.67 22.78
C SER A 264 -8.69 -13.01 21.92
N PHE A 265 -8.44 -13.72 20.84
CA PHE A 265 -9.45 -14.34 19.97
C PHE A 265 -9.48 -15.82 20.33
N THR A 266 -10.37 -16.18 21.24
CA THR A 266 -10.33 -17.50 21.92
C THR A 266 -10.59 -18.67 20.98
N ALA A 267 -11.40 -18.47 19.93
CA ALA A 267 -11.69 -19.51 18.93
C ALA A 267 -10.48 -19.92 18.08
N ILE A 268 -9.47 -19.05 17.98
CA ILE A 268 -8.29 -19.26 17.14
C ILE A 268 -6.97 -19.19 17.92
N GLY A 269 -7.01 -19.06 19.25
CA GLY A 269 -5.81 -18.99 20.08
C GLY A 269 -4.87 -17.82 19.76
N LEU A 270 -5.39 -16.74 19.13
CA LEU A 270 -4.64 -15.56 18.77
C LEU A 270 -4.67 -14.54 19.90
N ASN A 271 -3.51 -14.01 20.26
CA ASN A 271 -3.38 -12.90 21.19
C ASN A 271 -2.88 -11.66 20.45
N THR A 272 -3.43 -10.50 20.81
CA THR A 272 -2.97 -9.22 20.28
C THR A 272 -2.50 -8.28 21.38
N LYS A 273 -1.54 -7.44 21.05
CA LYS A 273 -1.13 -6.29 21.84
C LYS A 273 -1.10 -5.09 20.94
N SER A 274 -2.03 -4.18 21.16
CA SER A 274 -2.10 -2.91 20.43
C SER A 274 -1.58 -1.78 21.31
N VAL A 275 -0.73 -0.95 20.75
CA VAL A 275 -0.22 0.27 21.39
C VAL A 275 -0.63 1.45 20.54
N TYR A 276 -1.47 2.29 21.11
CA TYR A 276 -1.91 3.54 20.49
C TYR A 276 -1.13 4.69 21.10
N LYS A 277 -0.67 5.61 20.26
CA LYS A 277 -0.14 6.91 20.69
C LYS A 277 -1.06 7.97 20.10
N VAL A 278 -1.75 8.71 20.97
CA VAL A 278 -2.66 9.78 20.61
C VAL A 278 -1.97 11.11 20.91
N TYR A 279 -1.73 11.89 19.88
CA TYR A 279 -1.03 13.17 19.95
C TYR A 279 -1.99 14.35 20.08
N GLY A 280 -1.49 15.53 20.50
CA GLY A 280 -2.29 16.72 20.72
C GLY A 280 -3.02 17.25 19.50
N ASN A 281 -2.51 16.99 18.31
CA ASN A 281 -3.11 17.35 17.03
C ASN A 281 -4.16 16.33 16.51
N GLY A 282 -4.45 15.27 17.27
CA GLY A 282 -5.41 14.23 16.89
C GLY A 282 -4.80 13.07 16.08
N ILE A 283 -3.54 13.13 15.69
CA ILE A 283 -2.87 11.98 15.04
C ILE A 283 -2.84 10.80 16.00
N ILE A 284 -3.16 9.61 15.49
CA ILE A 284 -3.11 8.34 16.22
C ILE A 284 -2.15 7.40 15.52
N SER A 285 -1.05 7.07 16.19
CA SER A 285 -0.16 5.99 15.75
C SER A 285 -0.62 4.67 16.36
N ILE A 286 -0.66 3.61 15.58
CA ILE A 286 -1.10 2.27 16.00
C ILE A 286 0.00 1.26 15.71
N ASP A 287 0.46 0.58 16.75
CA ASP A 287 1.38 -0.57 16.64
C ASP A 287 0.65 -1.83 17.12
N ASN A 288 0.43 -2.78 16.22
CA ASN A 288 -0.25 -4.04 16.51
C ASN A 288 0.70 -5.22 16.42
N LYS A 289 0.79 -5.96 17.51
CA LYS A 289 1.54 -7.21 17.56
C LYS A 289 0.58 -8.39 17.73
N TYR A 290 0.63 -9.31 16.77
CA TYR A 290 -0.13 -10.55 16.79
C TYR A 290 0.78 -11.71 17.20
N SER A 291 0.27 -12.59 18.08
CA SER A 291 0.97 -13.79 18.50
C SER A 291 -0.01 -14.97 18.58
N MET A 292 0.33 -16.06 17.93
CA MET A 292 -0.49 -17.27 17.86
C MET A 292 0.34 -18.45 18.37
N ALA A 293 -0.26 -19.23 19.25
CA ALA A 293 0.39 -20.42 19.81
C ALA A 293 0.10 -21.68 18.98
N ASP A 294 -1.07 -21.75 18.36
CA ASP A 294 -1.48 -22.88 17.55
C ASP A 294 -1.08 -22.71 16.09
N THR A 295 -0.19 -23.58 15.61
CA THR A 295 0.26 -23.63 14.22
C THR A 295 -0.51 -24.64 13.38
N SER A 296 -1.51 -25.32 13.94
CA SER A 296 -2.36 -26.28 13.22
C SER A 296 -3.51 -25.64 12.45
N LEU A 297 -3.75 -24.34 12.69
CA LEU A 297 -4.76 -23.58 11.97
C LEU A 297 -4.39 -23.42 10.50
N PRO A 298 -5.40 -23.32 9.62
CA PRO A 298 -5.15 -23.04 8.20
C PRO A 298 -4.51 -21.66 8.01
N GLU A 299 -3.95 -21.46 6.84
CA GLU A 299 -3.36 -20.17 6.43
C GLU A 299 -4.34 -19.00 6.63
N ILE A 300 -3.80 -17.84 7.03
CA ILE A 300 -4.58 -16.63 7.27
C ILE A 300 -4.83 -15.92 5.93
N PRO A 301 -6.10 -15.73 5.51
CA PRO A 301 -6.40 -15.08 4.24
C PRO A 301 -5.95 -13.62 4.17
N ARG A 302 -5.94 -12.95 5.32
CA ARG A 302 -5.54 -11.55 5.48
C ARG A 302 -5.22 -11.25 6.93
N ILE A 303 -4.28 -10.33 7.17
CA ILE A 303 -4.09 -9.65 8.46
C ILE A 303 -4.17 -8.15 8.18
N GLY A 304 -5.03 -7.45 8.90
CA GLY A 304 -5.19 -6.01 8.75
C GLY A 304 -6.19 -5.41 9.72
N ILE A 305 -6.43 -4.13 9.55
CA ILE A 305 -7.43 -3.35 10.27
C ILE A 305 -8.51 -2.95 9.26
N LYS A 306 -9.77 -3.07 9.67
CA LYS A 306 -10.93 -2.57 8.93
C LYS A 306 -11.42 -1.29 9.58
N MET A 307 -11.61 -0.27 8.78
CA MET A 307 -12.20 1.01 9.13
C MET A 307 -13.29 1.36 8.11
N SER A 308 -14.42 1.89 8.58
CA SER A 308 -15.48 2.44 7.73
C SER A 308 -15.51 3.94 7.91
N LEU A 309 -15.53 4.67 6.81
CA LEU A 309 -15.66 6.14 6.81
C LEU A 309 -17.12 6.52 6.52
N PRO A 310 -17.60 7.67 7.02
CA PRO A 310 -18.86 8.25 6.57
C PRO A 310 -18.91 8.46 5.05
N GLY A 311 -20.10 8.39 4.47
CA GLY A 311 -20.27 8.40 3.01
C GLY A 311 -19.98 9.74 2.31
N ASP A 312 -19.60 10.76 3.06
CA ASP A 312 -19.15 12.06 2.55
C ASP A 312 -17.63 12.14 2.32
N PHE A 313 -16.89 11.04 2.58
CA PHE A 313 -15.51 10.85 2.16
C PHE A 313 -15.51 10.05 0.86
N ASP A 314 -15.50 10.74 -0.28
CA ASP A 314 -15.64 10.17 -1.62
C ASP A 314 -14.37 10.29 -2.49
N GLU A 315 -13.33 10.97 -2.00
CA GLU A 315 -12.05 11.13 -2.66
C GLU A 315 -10.92 10.51 -1.85
N VAL A 316 -10.03 9.77 -2.53
CA VAL A 316 -8.80 9.20 -1.97
C VAL A 316 -7.61 9.79 -2.71
N THR A 317 -6.70 10.44 -1.98
CA THR A 317 -5.47 11.05 -2.52
C THR A 317 -4.22 10.33 -2.01
#